data_135f55b9e6aecbc98a2be44ae1ba3159
#
_entry.id   135f55b9e6aecbc98a2be44ae1ba3159
#
_cell.length_a   1.000
_cell.length_b   1.000
_cell.length_c   1.000
_cell.angle_alpha   90.00
_cell.angle_beta   90.00
_cell.angle_gamma   90.00
#
_symmetry.space_group_name_H-M   'P 1'
#
loop_
_entity.id
_entity.type
_entity.pdbx_description
1 polymer ?
#
loop_
_entity_poly.entity_id
_entity_poly.type
_entity_poly.pdbx_seq_one_letter_code
_entity_poly.pdbx_strand_id
1 'polypeptide(L)'
;YQIVKNKKNFIIIGSAHNLKQIRIKEMQGVQLIFFSPLFKRKGLNQSLGLYRYNSLANLTKLPNIALGGINKINLKLIKLINANGFASISYFKY
;
A
#
# COMPACT_ATOMS: atom_id res chain seq x y z
N TYR A 1 3.12 -10.61 7.02
CA TYR A 1 1.75 -10.50 6.51
C TYR A 1 0.73 -10.67 7.63
N GLN A 2 -0.51 -10.27 7.34
CA GLN A 2 -1.59 -10.35 8.30
C GLN A 2 -2.73 -11.20 7.75
N ILE A 3 -3.46 -11.84 8.65
CA ILE A 3 -4.66 -12.61 8.31
C ILE A 3 -5.85 -11.89 8.91
N VAL A 4 -6.82 -11.55 8.05
CA VAL A 4 -8.05 -10.90 8.46
C VAL A 4 -9.19 -11.86 8.25
N LYS A 5 -9.91 -12.18 9.32
CA LYS A 5 -11.02 -13.11 9.26
C LYS A 5 -12.32 -12.34 9.05
N ASN A 6 -13.12 -12.73 8.05
CA ASN A 6 -14.47 -12.26 7.92
C ASN A 6 -15.44 -13.39 8.29
N LYS A 7 -16.72 -13.20 8.04
CA LYS A 7 -17.75 -14.18 8.47
C LYS A 7 -17.53 -15.59 7.94
N LYS A 8 -16.95 -15.74 6.76
CA LYS A 8 -16.83 -17.03 6.10
C LYS A 8 -15.42 -17.38 5.66
N ASN A 9 -14.57 -16.40 5.48
CA ASN A 9 -13.27 -16.59 4.86
C ASN A 9 -12.19 -15.81 5.58
N PHE A 10 -10.94 -16.20 5.31
CA PHE A 10 -9.77 -15.45 5.72
C PHE A 10 -9.25 -14.68 4.52
N ILE A 11 -8.82 -13.44 4.75
CA ILE A 11 -8.12 -12.64 3.75
C ILE A 11 -6.70 -12.47 4.24
N ILE A 12 -5.73 -12.85 3.41
CA ILE A 12 -4.31 -12.73 3.75
C ILE A 12 -3.80 -11.43 3.16
N ILE A 13 -3.30 -10.55 4.02
CA ILE A 13 -2.83 -9.22 3.65
C ILE A 13 -1.34 -9.13 3.92
N GLY A 14 -0.60 -8.56 2.98
CA GLY A 14 0.81 -8.30 3.16
C GLY A 14 1.15 -6.86 2.85
N SER A 15 2.34 -6.42 3.26
CA SER A 15 2.84 -5.10 2.90
C SER A 15 4.19 -5.23 2.20
N ALA A 16 4.49 -4.28 1.33
CA ALA A 16 5.72 -4.30 0.55
C ALA A 16 6.19 -2.89 0.21
N HIS A 17 7.50 -2.74 0.07
CA HIS A 17 8.15 -1.47 -0.27
C HIS A 17 8.88 -1.55 -1.61
N ASN A 18 9.06 -2.74 -2.15
CA ASN A 18 9.81 -2.94 -3.39
C ASN A 18 9.37 -4.22 -4.07
N LEU A 19 9.88 -4.45 -5.28
CA LEU A 19 9.48 -5.59 -6.08
C LEU A 19 9.86 -6.93 -5.41
N LYS A 20 11.02 -6.99 -4.79
CA LYS A 20 11.44 -8.22 -4.11
C LYS A 20 10.42 -8.64 -3.05
N GLN A 21 9.97 -7.68 -2.25
CA GLN A 21 8.97 -7.95 -1.22
C GLN A 21 7.62 -8.33 -1.82
N ILE A 22 7.25 -7.69 -2.94
CA ILE A 22 6.02 -8.06 -3.65
C ILE A 22 6.06 -9.52 -4.06
N ARG A 23 7.17 -9.97 -4.65
CA ARG A 23 7.30 -11.35 -5.08
C ARG A 23 7.24 -12.33 -3.91
N ILE A 24 7.86 -11.97 -2.79
CA ILE A 24 7.78 -12.80 -1.58
C ILE A 24 6.33 -12.91 -1.10
N LYS A 25 5.60 -11.79 -1.09
CA LYS A 25 4.20 -11.80 -0.66
C LYS A 25 3.32 -12.60 -1.60
N GLU A 26 3.57 -12.51 -2.91
CA GLU A 26 2.84 -13.33 -3.87
C GLU A 26 3.08 -14.83 -3.60
N MET A 27 4.31 -15.21 -3.30
CA MET A 27 4.64 -16.59 -2.98
C MET A 27 4.00 -17.06 -1.67
N GLN A 28 3.78 -16.15 -0.73
CA GLN A 28 3.11 -16.46 0.53
C GLN A 28 1.60 -16.56 0.39
N GLY A 29 1.07 -16.28 -0.80
CA GLY A 29 -0.35 -16.40 -1.06
C GLY A 29 -1.19 -15.23 -0.54
N VAL A 30 -0.59 -14.03 -0.38
CA VAL A 30 -1.38 -12.88 0.04
C VAL A 30 -2.36 -12.49 -1.06
N GLN A 31 -3.50 -11.97 -0.66
CA GLN A 31 -4.60 -11.63 -1.55
C GLN A 31 -4.72 -10.13 -1.77
N LEU A 32 -4.15 -9.34 -0.87
CA LEU A 32 -4.17 -7.89 -0.94
C LEU A 32 -2.83 -7.39 -0.43
N ILE A 33 -2.27 -6.39 -1.09
CA ILE A 33 -0.95 -5.91 -0.72
C ILE A 33 -1.01 -4.41 -0.42
N PHE A 34 -0.38 -4.00 0.69
CA PHE A 34 -0.19 -2.59 1.02
C PHE A 34 1.18 -2.16 0.51
N PHE A 35 1.20 -1.10 -0.30
CA PHE A 35 2.44 -0.47 -0.72
C PHE A 35 2.68 0.74 0.18
N SER A 36 3.80 0.76 0.88
CA SER A 36 4.10 1.81 1.83
C SER A 36 5.59 2.09 1.94
N PRO A 37 5.98 3.27 2.42
CA PRO A 37 5.13 4.44 2.57
C PRO A 37 4.97 5.16 1.24
N LEU A 38 3.75 5.59 0.91
CA LEU A 38 3.53 6.31 -0.34
C LEU A 38 4.21 7.68 -0.31
N PHE A 39 3.95 8.45 0.74
CA PHE A 39 4.54 9.76 0.93
C PHE A 39 5.48 9.75 2.12
N LYS A 40 6.39 10.74 2.14
CA LYS A 40 7.36 10.89 3.21
C LYS A 40 6.66 11.20 4.52
N ARG A 41 7.11 10.55 5.58
CA ARG A 41 6.57 10.72 6.92
C ARG A 41 7.68 11.17 7.86
N LYS A 42 7.30 11.87 8.93
CA LYS A 42 8.24 12.27 9.97
C LYS A 42 8.96 11.04 10.50
N GLY A 43 10.27 11.10 10.55
CA GLY A 43 11.09 10.00 11.03
C GLY A 43 11.43 8.95 9.99
N LEU A 44 10.88 9.05 8.78
CA LEU A 44 11.21 8.15 7.70
C LEU A 44 12.04 8.86 6.65
N ASN A 45 13.10 8.20 6.18
CA ASN A 45 13.99 8.78 5.19
C ASN A 45 13.57 8.50 3.75
N GLN A 46 12.69 7.54 3.54
CA GLN A 46 12.32 7.10 2.20
C GLN A 46 10.81 6.99 2.07
N SER A 47 10.35 7.23 0.85
CA SER A 47 8.97 7.00 0.47
C SER A 47 8.95 6.47 -0.95
N LEU A 48 7.82 5.85 -1.36
CA LEU A 48 7.69 5.37 -2.72
C LEU A 48 7.53 6.50 -3.72
N GLY A 49 6.65 7.45 -3.40
CA GLY A 49 6.27 8.48 -4.36
C GLY A 49 5.33 7.93 -5.41
N LEU A 50 4.76 8.84 -6.20
CA LEU A 50 3.71 8.47 -7.15
C LEU A 50 4.23 7.60 -8.30
N TYR A 51 5.39 7.96 -8.85
CA TYR A 51 5.95 7.25 -9.98
C TYR A 51 6.31 5.82 -9.63
N ARG A 52 7.04 5.65 -8.51
CA ARG A 52 7.47 4.33 -8.10
C ARG A 52 6.28 3.47 -7.68
N TYR A 53 5.29 4.07 -7.04
CA TYR A 53 4.06 3.36 -6.71
C TYR A 53 3.44 2.74 -7.96
N ASN A 54 3.25 3.56 -8.99
CA ASN A 54 2.63 3.08 -10.23
C ASN A 54 3.48 2.01 -10.91
N SER A 55 4.80 2.16 -10.88
CA SER A 55 5.69 1.15 -11.45
C SER A 55 5.50 -0.20 -10.74
N LEU A 56 5.45 -0.19 -9.42
CA LEU A 56 5.26 -1.42 -8.66
C LEU A 56 3.87 -2.01 -8.86
N ALA A 57 2.85 -1.15 -8.90
CA ALA A 57 1.47 -1.60 -9.08
C ALA A 57 1.29 -2.32 -10.41
N ASN A 58 2.00 -1.88 -11.45
CA ASN A 58 1.91 -2.50 -12.77
C ASN A 58 2.63 -3.85 -12.84
N LEU A 59 3.45 -4.18 -11.86
CA LEU A 59 4.23 -5.42 -11.86
C LEU A 59 3.57 -6.55 -11.07
N THR A 60 2.41 -6.29 -10.49
CA THR A 60 1.67 -7.33 -9.77
C THR A 60 0.21 -7.32 -10.18
N LYS A 61 -0.40 -8.48 -10.14
CA LYS A 61 -1.83 -8.63 -10.40
C LYS A 61 -2.67 -8.50 -9.13
N LEU A 62 -2.02 -8.42 -7.98
CA LEU A 62 -2.73 -8.31 -6.70
C LEU A 62 -3.34 -6.92 -6.56
N PRO A 63 -4.55 -6.84 -5.98
CA PRO A 63 -5.08 -5.55 -5.58
C PRO A 63 -4.15 -4.88 -4.58
N ASN A 64 -4.02 -3.56 -4.67
CA ASN A 64 -3.08 -2.84 -3.84
C ASN A 64 -3.74 -1.64 -3.17
N ILE A 65 -3.24 -1.30 -1.99
CA ILE A 65 -3.72 -0.18 -1.19
C ILE A 65 -2.52 0.69 -0.86
N ALA A 66 -2.65 1.98 -1.10
CA ALA A 66 -1.60 2.93 -0.75
C ALA A 66 -1.66 3.25 0.74
N LEU A 67 -0.50 3.25 1.38
CA LEU A 67 -0.42 3.46 2.83
C LEU A 67 0.77 4.36 3.14
N GLY A 68 0.57 5.26 4.11
CA GLY A 68 1.66 6.03 4.69
C GLY A 68 1.79 7.45 4.18
N GLY A 69 1.79 8.40 5.10
CA GLY A 69 2.03 9.80 4.80
C GLY A 69 0.91 10.53 4.09
N ILE A 70 -0.26 9.92 3.96
CA ILE A 70 -1.40 10.54 3.29
C ILE A 70 -2.08 11.52 4.25
N ASN A 71 -2.30 12.73 3.78
CA ASN A 71 -2.94 13.80 4.57
C ASN A 71 -3.81 14.67 3.66
N LYS A 72 -4.44 15.70 4.23
CA LYS A 72 -5.32 16.56 3.46
C LYS A 72 -4.62 17.31 2.36
N ILE A 73 -3.33 17.62 2.54
CA ILE A 73 -2.57 18.39 1.56
C ILE A 73 -2.27 17.55 0.32
N ASN A 74 -1.85 16.28 0.52
CA ASN A 74 -1.45 15.44 -0.60
C ASN A 74 -2.53 14.46 -1.05
N LEU A 75 -3.70 14.47 -0.41
CA LEU A 75 -4.78 13.56 -0.77
C LEU A 75 -5.18 13.66 -2.25
N LYS A 76 -5.16 14.86 -2.79
CA LYS A 76 -5.52 15.08 -4.20
C LYS A 76 -4.60 14.34 -5.17
N LEU A 77 -3.38 14.03 -4.74
CA LEU A 77 -2.41 13.32 -5.56
C LEU A 77 -2.73 11.83 -5.70
N ILE A 78 -3.61 11.31 -4.85
CA ILE A 78 -4.01 9.89 -4.91
C ILE A 78 -4.61 9.53 -6.27
N LYS A 79 -5.23 10.52 -6.93
CA LYS A 79 -5.80 10.30 -8.27
C LYS A 79 -4.74 9.90 -9.30
N LEU A 80 -3.49 10.20 -9.03
CA LEU A 80 -2.39 9.95 -9.97
C LEU A 80 -1.79 8.56 -9.82
N ILE A 81 -2.21 7.80 -8.83
CA ILE A 81 -1.66 6.47 -8.61
C ILE A 81 -2.68 5.39 -8.98
N ASN A 82 -2.14 4.24 -9.28
CA ASN A 82 -2.90 3.09 -9.76
C ASN A 82 -3.28 2.17 -8.60
N ALA A 83 -3.88 2.76 -7.56
CA ALA A 83 -4.24 2.04 -6.35
C ALA A 83 -5.71 1.67 -6.35
N ASN A 84 -6.03 0.54 -5.74
CA ASN A 84 -7.41 0.14 -5.52
C ASN A 84 -8.03 0.89 -4.32
N GLY A 85 -7.20 1.50 -3.48
CA GLY A 85 -7.65 2.29 -2.37
C GLY A 85 -6.49 2.90 -1.62
N PHE A 86 -6.79 3.57 -0.53
CA PHE A 86 -5.75 4.12 0.33
C PHE A 86 -6.17 4.03 1.79
N ALA A 87 -5.18 4.07 2.68
CA ALA A 87 -5.41 4.07 4.12
C ALA A 87 -4.41 5.01 4.77
N SER A 88 -4.85 5.73 5.79
CA SER A 88 -4.01 6.68 6.50
C SER A 88 -4.53 6.90 7.92
N ILE A 89 -3.71 6.58 8.89
CA ILE A 89 -4.05 6.84 10.28
C ILE A 89 -3.99 8.34 10.54
N SER A 90 -2.97 9.01 10.02
CA SER A 90 -2.78 10.44 10.24
C SER A 90 -3.92 11.28 9.70
N TYR A 91 -4.50 10.89 8.58
CA TYR A 91 -5.60 11.63 7.97
C TYR A 91 -6.82 11.67 8.89
N PHE A 92 -7.10 10.56 9.54
CA PHE A 92 -8.31 10.42 10.35
C PHE A 92 -8.16 10.89 11.78
N LYS A 93 -7.01 11.40 12.16
CA LYS A 93 -6.79 11.96 13.50
C LYS A 93 -7.30 13.37 13.66
N TYR A 94 -7.73 14.01 12.61
CA TYR A 94 -8.15 15.42 12.64
C TYR A 94 -9.56 15.60 12.15
#